data_899a9d0090484c0c95c824dec9be72f5
#
_entry.id   899a9d0090484c0c95c824dec9be72f5
#
_cell.length_a   1.000
_cell.length_b   1.000
_cell.length_c   1.000
_cell.angle_alpha   90.00
_cell.angle_beta   90.00
_cell.angle_gamma   90.00
#
_symmetry.space_group_name_H-M   'P 1'
#
loop_
_entity.id
_entity.type
_entity.pdbx_description
1 polymer ?
#
loop_
_entity_poly.entity_id
_entity_poly.type
_entity_poly.pdbx_seq_one_letter_code
_entity_poly.pdbx_strand_id
1 'polypeptide(L)'
;VLHEENLADTTIRIYLTLIKVIVNYAGKMNYVSYSIHPFVLFKMPTSNVRELDLSIDELKRIRDVRLLKPSLSMVRDIFMLTYYLGGINLRDLLVYDFKNKNDMRYVRHKTRNSKKGENEIVFTLQPEAKVLIDKYMSRNGHLQFGKYSSYKQIYSLVFRHINKVTELSGVKKKVTYYSARKTFAQHGYDLGIQIEKIEYCIGHSMKNNRPIFNYIKIMQEHADKVFRAVLDQLL
;
A
#
# COMPACT_ATOMS: atom_id res chain seq x y z
N VAL A 1 -19.72 -15.15 21.93
CA VAL A 1 -18.80 -14.24 22.64
C VAL A 1 -18.21 -13.22 21.67
N LEU A 2 -17.31 -13.56 20.71
CA LEU A 2 -16.64 -12.57 19.86
C LEU A 2 -17.58 -11.77 18.94
N HIS A 3 -18.71 -12.35 18.51
CA HIS A 3 -19.76 -11.64 17.77
C HIS A 3 -20.62 -10.76 18.68
N GLU A 4 -20.83 -11.15 19.92
CA GLU A 4 -21.57 -10.36 20.92
C GLU A 4 -20.84 -9.08 21.28
N GLU A 5 -19.49 -9.05 21.18
CA GLU A 5 -18.68 -7.85 21.35
C GLU A 5 -18.65 -6.91 20.14
N ASN A 6 -19.48 -7.14 19.12
CA ASN A 6 -19.54 -6.35 17.88
C ASN A 6 -18.19 -6.22 17.15
N LEU A 7 -17.30 -7.19 17.26
CA LEU A 7 -16.04 -7.20 16.54
C LEU A 7 -16.26 -7.47 15.04
N ALA A 8 -15.52 -6.77 14.20
CA ALA A 8 -15.57 -7.01 12.75
C ALA A 8 -15.05 -8.42 12.41
N ASP A 9 -15.67 -9.09 11.42
CA ASP A 9 -15.29 -10.43 10.96
C ASP A 9 -13.80 -10.60 10.68
N THR A 10 -13.17 -9.56 10.13
CA THR A 10 -11.71 -9.53 9.92
C THR A 10 -10.93 -9.66 11.22
N THR A 11 -11.37 -9.00 12.30
CA THR A 11 -10.73 -9.07 13.62
C THR A 11 -10.94 -10.46 14.24
N ILE A 12 -12.16 -10.97 14.16
CA ILE A 12 -12.50 -12.33 14.62
C ILE A 12 -11.63 -13.36 13.88
N ARG A 13 -11.52 -13.24 12.56
CA ARG A 13 -10.66 -14.12 11.74
C ARG A 13 -9.20 -14.08 12.16
N ILE A 14 -8.65 -12.90 12.49
CA ILE A 14 -7.26 -12.78 12.98
C ILE A 14 -7.09 -13.57 14.28
N TYR A 15 -7.97 -13.38 15.26
CA TYR A 15 -7.88 -14.11 16.53
C TYR A 15 -8.00 -15.61 16.34
N LEU A 16 -8.98 -16.05 15.56
CA LEU A 16 -9.17 -17.49 15.26
C LEU A 16 -7.96 -18.08 14.50
N THR A 17 -7.33 -17.31 13.61
CA THR A 17 -6.12 -17.73 12.92
C THR A 17 -4.96 -17.95 13.90
N LEU A 18 -4.78 -17.05 14.87
CA LEU A 18 -3.75 -17.20 15.92
C LEU A 18 -4.01 -18.45 16.78
N ILE A 19 -5.27 -18.66 17.20
CA ILE A 19 -5.66 -19.86 17.95
C ILE A 19 -5.38 -21.12 17.12
N LYS A 20 -5.76 -21.12 15.83
CA LYS A 20 -5.48 -22.26 14.93
C LYS A 20 -3.98 -22.58 14.80
N VAL A 21 -3.14 -21.56 14.77
CA VAL A 21 -1.67 -21.74 14.73
C VAL A 21 -1.19 -22.45 16.00
N ILE A 22 -1.67 -22.05 17.17
CA ILE A 22 -1.32 -22.68 18.45
C ILE A 22 -1.79 -24.13 18.50
N VAL A 23 -3.05 -24.39 18.12
CA VAL A 23 -3.64 -25.74 18.07
C VAL A 23 -2.85 -26.66 17.12
N ASN A 24 -2.52 -26.17 15.93
CA ASN A 24 -1.71 -26.90 14.96
C ASN A 24 -0.31 -27.20 15.52
N TYR A 25 0.32 -26.23 16.19
CA TYR A 25 1.63 -26.42 16.79
C TYR A 25 1.59 -27.47 17.90
N ALA A 26 0.60 -27.41 18.80
CA ALA A 26 0.44 -28.38 19.88
C ALA A 26 0.27 -29.82 19.36
N GLY A 27 -0.53 -30.02 18.30
CA GLY A 27 -0.66 -31.31 17.64
C GLY A 27 0.63 -31.77 16.97
N LYS A 28 1.34 -30.87 16.26
CA LYS A 28 2.62 -31.18 15.60
C LYS A 28 3.71 -31.60 16.60
N MET A 29 3.71 -30.99 17.78
CA MET A 29 4.67 -31.28 18.85
C MET A 29 4.24 -32.46 19.74
N ASN A 30 3.12 -33.11 19.42
CA ASN A 30 2.53 -34.19 20.20
C ASN A 30 2.19 -33.82 21.66
N TYR A 31 1.96 -32.52 21.96
CA TYR A 31 1.50 -32.09 23.28
C TYR A 31 0.04 -32.44 23.51
N VAL A 32 -0.74 -32.55 22.43
CA VAL A 32 -2.14 -32.92 22.43
C VAL A 32 -2.43 -33.84 21.25
N SER A 33 -3.24 -34.84 21.46
CA SER A 33 -3.81 -35.68 20.40
C SER A 33 -5.27 -35.35 20.20
N TYR A 34 -5.69 -35.09 18.98
CA TYR A 34 -7.07 -34.78 18.63
C TYR A 34 -7.68 -35.97 17.87
N SER A 35 -8.79 -36.50 18.33
CA SER A 35 -9.58 -37.46 17.55
C SER A 35 -10.15 -36.79 16.30
N ILE A 36 -10.60 -35.55 16.44
CA ILE A 36 -11.03 -34.66 15.34
C ILE A 36 -10.38 -33.32 15.58
N HIS A 37 -9.66 -32.79 14.57
CA HIS A 37 -9.00 -31.50 14.71
C HIS A 37 -10.03 -30.38 14.93
N PRO A 38 -9.88 -29.50 15.96
CA PRO A 38 -10.90 -28.52 16.35
C PRO A 38 -11.36 -27.56 15.23
N PHE A 39 -10.51 -27.35 14.20
CA PHE A 39 -10.82 -26.47 13.07
C PHE A 39 -11.26 -27.21 11.80
N VAL A 40 -11.48 -28.52 11.82
CA VAL A 40 -11.95 -29.27 10.63
C VAL A 40 -13.34 -28.86 10.22
N LEU A 41 -14.26 -28.77 11.18
CA LEU A 41 -15.66 -28.42 10.95
C LEU A 41 -15.92 -26.92 11.14
N PHE A 42 -14.89 -26.13 11.50
CA PHE A 42 -15.08 -24.71 11.79
C PHE A 42 -14.90 -23.85 10.53
N LYS A 43 -15.97 -23.17 10.11
CA LYS A 43 -15.92 -22.24 8.98
C LYS A 43 -15.39 -20.88 9.47
N MET A 44 -14.20 -20.51 8.99
CA MET A 44 -13.59 -19.22 9.30
C MET A 44 -14.43 -18.08 8.71
N PRO A 45 -14.69 -17.00 9.47
CA PRO A 45 -15.37 -15.82 8.93
C PRO A 45 -14.66 -15.27 7.70
N THR A 46 -15.41 -14.80 6.71
CA THR A 46 -14.87 -14.13 5.53
C THR A 46 -14.80 -12.63 5.79
N SER A 47 -13.70 -12.01 5.41
CA SER A 47 -13.61 -10.55 5.47
C SER A 47 -14.22 -9.92 4.23
N ASN A 48 -15.07 -8.92 4.40
CA ASN A 48 -15.56 -8.12 3.28
C ASN A 48 -14.43 -7.29 2.70
N VAL A 49 -14.31 -7.28 1.37
CA VAL A 49 -13.39 -6.41 0.66
C VAL A 49 -13.93 -4.98 0.76
N ARG A 50 -13.14 -4.08 1.32
CA ARG A 50 -13.51 -2.66 1.36
C ARG A 50 -13.15 -2.02 0.03
N GLU A 51 -14.11 -1.41 -0.62
CA GLU A 51 -13.88 -0.53 -1.76
C GLU A 51 -13.28 0.78 -1.23
N LEU A 52 -12.01 1.01 -1.49
CA LEU A 52 -11.26 2.17 -1.00
C LEU A 52 -10.58 2.93 -2.13
N ASP A 53 -10.76 2.50 -3.37
CA ASP A 53 -10.24 3.16 -4.56
C ASP A 53 -11.05 4.41 -4.91
N LEU A 54 -10.40 5.32 -5.60
CA LEU A 54 -10.95 6.58 -6.07
C LEU A 54 -11.04 6.54 -7.60
N SER A 55 -12.07 7.18 -8.15
CA SER A 55 -12.10 7.45 -9.59
C SER A 55 -11.04 8.49 -9.97
N ILE A 56 -10.74 8.59 -11.27
CA ILE A 56 -9.82 9.62 -11.79
C ILE A 56 -10.27 11.02 -11.37
N ASP A 57 -11.55 11.34 -11.50
CA ASP A 57 -12.09 12.65 -11.13
C ASP A 57 -12.02 12.93 -9.63
N GLU A 58 -12.27 11.91 -8.78
CA GLU A 58 -12.11 12.03 -7.35
C GLU A 58 -10.64 12.31 -6.97
N LEU A 59 -9.71 11.62 -7.64
CA LEU A 59 -8.29 11.81 -7.41
C LEU A 59 -7.80 13.18 -7.90
N LYS A 60 -8.26 13.65 -9.07
CA LYS A 60 -8.00 15.02 -9.57
C LYS A 60 -8.51 16.07 -8.58
N ARG A 61 -9.72 15.92 -8.06
CA ARG A 61 -10.25 16.84 -7.03
C ARG A 61 -9.41 16.87 -5.76
N ILE A 62 -8.92 15.74 -5.29
CA ILE A 62 -8.00 15.67 -4.14
C ILE A 62 -6.68 16.37 -4.47
N ARG A 63 -6.11 16.14 -5.65
CA ARG A 63 -4.85 16.74 -6.11
C ARG A 63 -4.96 18.28 -6.13
N ASP A 64 -6.03 18.79 -6.68
CA ASP A 64 -6.18 20.20 -7.04
C ASP A 64 -6.87 21.04 -5.95
N VAL A 65 -7.37 20.42 -4.87
CA VAL A 65 -8.05 21.14 -3.79
C VAL A 65 -7.15 22.21 -3.16
N ARG A 66 -7.68 23.43 -3.05
CA ARG A 66 -7.00 24.53 -2.35
C ARG A 66 -7.12 24.36 -0.84
N LEU A 67 -6.01 24.17 -0.17
CA LEU A 67 -5.94 23.93 1.28
C LEU A 67 -5.17 25.08 1.96
N LEU A 68 -5.81 25.76 2.89
CA LEU A 68 -5.22 26.90 3.60
C LEU A 68 -4.28 26.46 4.74
N LYS A 69 -4.55 25.30 5.34
CA LYS A 69 -3.74 24.78 6.45
C LYS A 69 -2.55 23.97 5.93
N PRO A 70 -1.30 24.33 6.27
CA PRO A 70 -0.12 23.60 5.81
C PRO A 70 -0.14 22.11 6.13
N SER A 71 -0.70 21.71 7.27
CA SER A 71 -0.84 20.30 7.65
C SER A 71 -1.75 19.49 6.70
N LEU A 72 -2.83 20.12 6.18
CA LEU A 72 -3.72 19.48 5.22
C LEU A 72 -3.06 19.36 3.85
N SER A 73 -2.38 20.43 3.38
CA SER A 73 -1.60 20.38 2.14
C SER A 73 -0.53 19.31 2.18
N MET A 74 0.17 19.17 3.31
CA MET A 74 1.16 18.13 3.53
C MET A 74 0.54 16.72 3.46
N VAL A 75 -0.63 16.52 4.07
CA VAL A 75 -1.33 15.22 4.02
C VAL A 75 -1.78 14.89 2.59
N ARG A 76 -2.32 15.87 1.85
CA ARG A 76 -2.63 15.70 0.42
C ARG A 76 -1.38 15.29 -0.37
N ASP A 77 -0.28 15.98 -0.18
CA ASP A 77 0.96 15.75 -0.93
C ASP A 77 1.56 14.37 -0.59
N ILE A 78 1.51 13.94 0.67
CA ILE A 78 1.90 12.57 1.06
C ILE A 78 1.01 11.53 0.36
N PHE A 79 -0.30 11.76 0.31
CA PHE A 79 -1.24 10.86 -0.34
C PHE A 79 -0.98 10.78 -1.86
N MET A 80 -0.83 11.94 -2.52
CA MET A 80 -0.56 12.00 -3.96
C MET A 80 0.81 11.39 -4.29
N LEU A 81 1.85 11.69 -3.51
CA LEU A 81 3.16 11.09 -3.70
C LEU A 81 3.11 9.56 -3.55
N THR A 82 2.33 9.07 -2.58
CA THR A 82 2.11 7.63 -2.42
C THR A 82 1.49 7.02 -3.68
N TYR A 83 0.50 7.67 -4.28
CA TYR A 83 -0.11 7.25 -5.55
C TYR A 83 0.90 7.29 -6.70
N TYR A 84 1.64 8.39 -6.86
CA TYR A 84 2.66 8.56 -7.92
C TYR A 84 3.81 7.54 -7.84
N LEU A 85 4.01 6.95 -6.67
CA LEU A 85 5.00 5.89 -6.42
C LEU A 85 4.37 4.48 -6.34
N GLY A 86 3.24 4.25 -7.03
CA GLY A 86 2.61 2.92 -7.11
C GLY A 86 2.02 2.43 -5.78
N GLY A 87 1.64 3.34 -4.89
CA GLY A 87 1.06 2.97 -3.60
C GLY A 87 2.10 2.46 -2.60
N ILE A 88 3.27 3.05 -2.59
CA ILE A 88 4.34 2.72 -1.64
C ILE A 88 3.87 2.75 -0.19
N ASN A 89 4.39 1.87 0.66
CA ASN A 89 4.10 1.91 2.09
C ASN A 89 4.75 3.15 2.72
N LEU A 90 4.06 3.80 3.66
CA LEU A 90 4.55 5.01 4.33
C LEU A 90 5.93 4.80 4.97
N ARG A 91 6.18 3.63 5.57
CA ARG A 91 7.48 3.33 6.16
C ARG A 91 8.58 3.28 5.10
N ASP A 92 8.32 2.63 3.97
CA ASP A 92 9.28 2.53 2.88
C ASP A 92 9.54 3.91 2.26
N LEU A 93 8.49 4.72 2.10
CA LEU A 93 8.58 6.11 1.63
C LEU A 93 9.49 6.98 2.50
N LEU A 94 9.36 6.86 3.83
CA LEU A 94 10.09 7.73 4.79
C LEU A 94 11.55 7.33 4.99
N VAL A 95 11.90 6.07 4.75
CA VAL A 95 13.30 5.60 4.90
C VAL A 95 14.08 5.62 3.59
N TYR A 96 13.42 5.88 2.46
CA TYR A 96 14.08 5.92 1.17
C TYR A 96 14.94 7.18 1.01
N ASP A 97 16.16 7.00 0.49
CA ASP A 97 17.07 8.09 0.12
C ASP A 97 16.86 8.45 -1.35
N PHE A 98 16.28 9.62 -1.60
CA PHE A 98 15.99 10.15 -2.94
C PHE A 98 17.13 10.97 -3.53
N LYS A 99 18.22 11.21 -2.78
CA LYS A 99 19.29 12.09 -3.21
C LYS A 99 19.94 11.58 -4.49
N ASN A 100 19.97 12.44 -5.51
CA ASN A 100 20.58 12.15 -6.82
C ASN A 100 19.99 10.89 -7.52
N LYS A 101 18.71 10.56 -7.28
CA LYS A 101 18.07 9.42 -7.89
C LYS A 101 17.18 9.86 -9.06
N ASN A 102 17.32 9.19 -10.18
CA ASN A 102 16.35 9.23 -11.28
C ASN A 102 15.40 8.05 -11.22
N ASP A 103 15.85 6.97 -10.65
CA ASP A 103 15.08 5.72 -10.50
C ASP A 103 14.84 5.42 -9.04
N MET A 104 13.70 4.85 -8.74
CA MET A 104 13.43 4.26 -7.45
C MET A 104 13.74 2.77 -7.50
N ARG A 105 14.56 2.31 -6.55
CA ARG A 105 14.96 0.91 -6.40
C ARG A 105 14.84 0.51 -4.94
N TYR A 106 13.89 -0.35 -4.62
CA TYR A 106 13.67 -0.73 -3.22
C TYR A 106 13.06 -2.11 -3.04
N VAL A 107 13.31 -2.69 -1.87
CA VAL A 107 12.65 -3.90 -1.38
C VAL A 107 11.71 -3.50 -0.25
N ARG A 108 10.45 -3.91 -0.34
CA ARG A 108 9.45 -3.58 0.69
C ARG A 108 9.88 -4.10 2.06
N HIS A 109 9.81 -3.25 3.07
CA HIS A 109 10.15 -3.59 4.45
C HIS A 109 9.40 -4.84 4.96
N LYS A 110 8.11 -4.97 4.64
CA LYS A 110 7.27 -6.09 5.07
C LYS A 110 7.76 -7.45 4.56
N THR A 111 8.37 -7.50 3.39
CA THR A 111 8.78 -8.75 2.73
C THR A 111 10.29 -8.96 2.69
N ARG A 112 11.06 -8.04 3.28
CA ARG A 112 12.54 -8.05 3.26
C ARG A 112 13.14 -9.34 3.84
N ASN A 113 12.53 -9.87 4.90
CA ASN A 113 13.04 -11.06 5.59
C ASN A 113 12.43 -12.36 5.07
N SER A 114 11.42 -12.32 4.23
CA SER A 114 10.71 -13.53 3.80
C SER A 114 11.31 -14.19 2.57
N LYS A 115 12.17 -13.48 1.81
CA LYS A 115 12.82 -14.04 0.61
C LYS A 115 14.14 -13.31 0.32
N LYS A 116 15.21 -14.04 0.14
CA LYS A 116 16.51 -13.53 -0.29
C LYS A 116 16.41 -13.01 -1.74
N GLY A 117 16.61 -11.71 -1.94
CA GLY A 117 17.11 -11.12 -3.19
C GLY A 117 16.15 -10.91 -4.36
N GLU A 118 14.87 -11.32 -4.33
CA GLU A 118 14.09 -11.46 -5.55
C GLU A 118 12.84 -10.57 -5.67
N ASN A 119 12.66 -9.58 -4.81
CA ASN A 119 11.48 -8.71 -4.80
C ASN A 119 11.85 -7.23 -4.86
N GLU A 120 12.90 -6.91 -5.60
CA GLU A 120 13.27 -5.52 -5.83
C GLU A 120 12.32 -4.91 -6.86
N ILE A 121 11.75 -3.76 -6.51
CA ILE A 121 10.92 -2.95 -7.38
C ILE A 121 11.81 -1.87 -7.96
N VAL A 122 11.83 -1.74 -9.28
CA VAL A 122 12.63 -0.74 -9.99
C VAL A 122 11.75 -0.02 -11.00
N PHE A 123 11.72 1.31 -10.94
CA PHE A 123 11.03 2.16 -11.93
C PHE A 123 11.62 3.56 -11.93
N THR A 124 11.45 4.26 -13.05
CA THR A 124 11.88 5.65 -13.21
C THR A 124 10.94 6.59 -12.46
N LEU A 125 11.49 7.51 -11.66
CA LEU A 125 10.73 8.54 -10.95
C LEU A 125 10.06 9.48 -11.96
N GLN A 126 8.74 9.44 -12.00
CA GLN A 126 7.95 10.26 -12.91
C GLN A 126 7.94 11.73 -12.48
N PRO A 127 7.74 12.68 -13.41
CA PRO A 127 7.78 14.12 -13.12
C PRO A 127 6.88 14.55 -11.97
N GLU A 128 5.68 13.99 -11.88
CA GLU A 128 4.69 14.29 -10.84
C GLU A 128 5.21 13.93 -9.43
N ALA A 129 5.92 12.82 -9.34
CA ALA A 129 6.55 12.40 -8.09
C ALA A 129 7.75 13.29 -7.75
N LYS A 130 8.59 13.63 -8.75
CA LYS A 130 9.79 14.46 -8.55
C LYS A 130 9.44 15.82 -7.96
N VAL A 131 8.39 16.47 -8.44
CA VAL A 131 7.92 17.77 -7.89
C VAL A 131 7.66 17.70 -6.39
N LEU A 132 7.00 16.64 -5.92
CA LEU A 132 6.73 16.47 -4.50
C LEU A 132 7.94 16.00 -3.71
N ILE A 133 8.79 15.17 -4.31
CA ILE A 133 10.05 14.77 -3.71
C ILE A 133 10.93 15.99 -3.46
N ASP A 134 11.16 16.83 -4.47
CA ASP A 134 11.98 18.04 -4.36
C ASP A 134 11.43 19.02 -3.33
N LYS A 135 10.11 19.12 -3.22
CA LYS A 135 9.44 19.96 -2.21
C LYS A 135 9.73 19.54 -0.78
N TYR A 136 9.87 18.24 -0.52
CA TYR A 136 9.99 17.68 0.83
C TYR A 136 11.36 17.06 1.12
N MET A 137 12.23 16.92 0.14
CA MET A 137 13.54 16.30 0.32
C MET A 137 14.45 17.18 1.16
N SER A 138 15.01 16.63 2.22
CA SER A 138 16.00 17.28 3.06
C SER A 138 17.44 17.06 2.52
N ARG A 139 18.42 17.74 3.08
CA ARG A 139 19.82 17.65 2.65
C ARG A 139 20.41 16.22 2.71
N ASN A 140 19.85 15.37 3.56
CA ASN A 140 20.28 13.97 3.71
C ASN A 140 19.55 13.01 2.75
N GLY A 141 18.73 13.52 1.82
CA GLY A 141 18.03 12.72 0.81
C GLY A 141 16.70 12.11 1.26
N HIS A 142 16.36 12.19 2.54
CA HIS A 142 15.07 11.68 3.04
C HIS A 142 13.99 12.76 3.02
N LEU A 143 12.73 12.34 2.93
CA LEU A 143 11.59 13.26 2.99
C LEU A 143 11.37 13.77 4.41
N GLN A 144 11.20 15.08 4.54
CA GLN A 144 10.93 15.75 5.81
C GLN A 144 9.64 16.56 5.71
N PHE A 145 8.70 16.27 6.60
CA PHE A 145 7.37 16.87 6.60
C PHE A 145 7.23 17.88 7.76
N GLY A 146 7.85 19.06 7.59
CA GLY A 146 7.84 20.13 8.59
C GLY A 146 8.44 19.66 9.92
N LYS A 147 7.69 19.81 11.01
CA LYS A 147 8.12 19.39 12.38
C LYS A 147 7.93 17.89 12.66
N TYR A 148 7.34 17.15 11.74
CA TYR A 148 7.07 15.72 11.94
C TYR A 148 8.27 14.91 11.47
N SER A 149 8.98 14.29 12.40
CA SER A 149 10.25 13.59 12.14
C SER A 149 10.15 12.07 12.26
N SER A 150 9.14 11.55 12.97
CA SER A 150 9.01 10.11 13.15
C SER A 150 7.86 9.51 12.34
N TYR A 151 8.00 8.22 11.97
CA TYR A 151 6.94 7.46 11.32
C TYR A 151 5.58 7.58 12.07
N LYS A 152 5.59 7.45 13.41
CA LYS A 152 4.38 7.51 14.22
C LYS A 152 3.68 8.87 14.12
N GLN A 153 4.45 9.95 14.11
CA GLN A 153 3.91 11.32 13.98
C GLN A 153 3.28 11.54 12.61
N ILE A 154 3.97 11.13 11.53
CA ILE A 154 3.49 11.29 10.16
C ILE A 154 2.28 10.38 9.91
N TYR A 155 2.31 9.14 10.38
CA TYR A 155 1.15 8.25 10.32
C TYR A 155 -0.07 8.85 11.02
N SER A 156 0.09 9.36 12.25
CA SER A 156 -0.97 10.03 13.00
C SER A 156 -1.48 11.30 12.30
N LEU A 157 -0.60 12.06 11.65
CA LEU A 157 -0.97 13.25 10.88
C LEU A 157 -1.89 12.85 9.71
N VAL A 158 -1.45 11.88 8.90
CA VAL A 158 -2.23 11.39 7.76
C VAL A 158 -3.55 10.78 8.22
N PHE A 159 -3.53 9.91 9.22
CA PHE A 159 -4.72 9.25 9.75
C PHE A 159 -5.80 10.24 10.22
N ARG A 160 -5.39 11.30 10.93
CA ARG A 160 -6.34 12.31 11.46
C ARG A 160 -6.88 13.27 10.42
N HIS A 161 -6.13 13.55 9.36
CA HIS A 161 -6.45 14.64 8.46
C HIS A 161 -6.85 14.22 7.04
N ILE A 162 -6.62 12.97 6.63
CA ILE A 162 -6.92 12.53 5.25
C ILE A 162 -8.40 12.71 4.90
N ASN A 163 -9.32 12.36 5.83
CA ASN A 163 -10.75 12.51 5.59
C ASN A 163 -11.17 13.98 5.51
N LYS A 164 -10.46 14.90 6.20
CA LYS A 164 -10.72 16.33 6.07
C LYS A 164 -10.26 16.89 4.71
N VAL A 165 -9.15 16.39 4.18
CA VAL A 165 -8.69 16.70 2.82
C VAL A 165 -9.73 16.25 1.79
N THR A 166 -10.25 15.03 1.90
CA THR A 166 -11.24 14.47 0.97
C THR A 166 -12.58 15.17 1.07
N GLU A 167 -13.03 15.51 2.26
CA GLU A 167 -14.24 16.31 2.47
C GLU A 167 -14.14 17.68 1.76
N LEU A 168 -13.02 18.40 1.94
CA LEU A 168 -12.76 19.69 1.30
C LEU A 168 -12.63 19.59 -0.23
N SER A 169 -12.25 18.43 -0.75
CA SER A 169 -12.20 18.15 -2.19
C SER A 169 -13.55 17.69 -2.76
N GLY A 170 -14.60 17.61 -1.95
CA GLY A 170 -15.92 17.15 -2.36
C GLY A 170 -15.99 15.63 -2.61
N VAL A 171 -15.02 14.85 -2.12
CA VAL A 171 -15.05 13.38 -2.20
C VAL A 171 -15.79 12.83 -0.98
N LYS A 172 -16.86 12.06 -1.22
CA LYS A 172 -17.72 11.52 -0.16
C LYS A 172 -17.26 10.16 0.38
N LYS A 173 -16.38 9.48 -0.34
CA LYS A 173 -15.86 8.17 0.06
C LYS A 173 -14.93 8.28 1.28
N LYS A 174 -14.93 7.25 2.11
CA LYS A 174 -13.93 7.12 3.18
C LYS A 174 -12.56 6.80 2.56
N VAL A 175 -11.60 7.68 2.78
CA VAL A 175 -10.24 7.53 2.26
C VAL A 175 -9.27 7.25 3.39
N THR A 176 -8.32 6.40 3.13
CA THR A 176 -7.20 6.07 4.02
C THR A 176 -5.89 6.23 3.26
N TYR A 177 -4.75 6.20 3.95
CA TYR A 177 -3.46 6.14 3.28
C TYR A 177 -3.38 5.01 2.25
N TYR A 178 -3.97 3.86 2.58
CA TYR A 178 -3.97 2.67 1.71
C TYR A 178 -4.84 2.82 0.45
N SER A 179 -5.76 3.79 0.44
CA SER A 179 -6.58 4.09 -0.74
C SER A 179 -5.73 4.48 -1.94
N ALA A 180 -4.62 5.21 -1.76
CA ALA A 180 -3.71 5.57 -2.85
C ALA A 180 -3.20 4.33 -3.61
N ARG A 181 -2.85 3.27 -2.87
CA ARG A 181 -2.40 2.00 -3.45
C ARG A 181 -3.50 1.25 -4.19
N LYS A 182 -4.70 1.20 -3.59
CA LYS A 182 -5.85 0.56 -4.24
C LYS A 182 -6.24 1.32 -5.50
N THR A 183 -6.24 2.64 -5.44
CA THR A 183 -6.51 3.51 -6.59
C THR A 183 -5.51 3.29 -7.73
N PHE A 184 -4.22 3.25 -7.44
CA PHE A 184 -3.21 2.96 -8.47
C PHE A 184 -3.44 1.60 -9.14
N ALA A 185 -3.70 0.57 -8.33
CA ALA A 185 -3.95 -0.77 -8.85
C ALA A 185 -5.25 -0.84 -9.68
N GLN A 186 -6.32 -0.19 -9.22
CA GLN A 186 -7.59 -0.14 -9.94
C GLN A 186 -7.46 0.61 -11.27
N HIS A 187 -6.83 1.77 -11.28
CA HIS A 187 -6.61 2.53 -12.51
C HIS A 187 -5.78 1.74 -13.54
N GLY A 188 -4.75 1.02 -13.07
CA GLY A 188 -4.01 0.12 -13.95
C GLY A 188 -4.87 -1.01 -14.52
N TYR A 189 -5.76 -1.57 -13.70
CA TYR A 189 -6.69 -2.62 -14.12
C TYR A 189 -7.71 -2.09 -15.14
N ASP A 190 -8.28 -0.92 -14.90
CA ASP A 190 -9.26 -0.27 -15.79
C ASP A 190 -8.67 0.07 -17.16
N LEU A 191 -7.36 0.32 -17.23
CA LEU A 191 -6.61 0.50 -18.48
C LEU A 191 -6.30 -0.83 -19.20
N GLY A 192 -6.73 -1.98 -18.68
CA GLY A 192 -6.43 -3.29 -19.24
C GLY A 192 -4.97 -3.72 -19.09
N ILE A 193 -4.22 -3.11 -18.16
CA ILE A 193 -2.84 -3.49 -17.91
C ILE A 193 -2.80 -4.88 -17.27
N GLN A 194 -1.87 -5.72 -17.72
CA GLN A 194 -1.67 -7.07 -17.20
C GLN A 194 -1.47 -7.04 -15.67
N ILE A 195 -2.23 -7.86 -14.96
CA ILE A 195 -2.25 -7.90 -13.48
C ILE A 195 -0.83 -8.09 -12.91
N GLU A 196 -0.01 -8.91 -13.54
CA GLU A 196 1.36 -9.18 -13.14
C GLU A 196 2.23 -7.91 -13.12
N LYS A 197 2.06 -7.04 -14.09
CA LYS A 197 2.79 -5.76 -14.15
C LYS A 197 2.31 -4.80 -13.06
N ILE A 198 1.01 -4.77 -12.80
CA ILE A 198 0.44 -4.00 -11.69
C ILE A 198 0.95 -4.54 -10.35
N GLU A 199 0.92 -5.86 -10.13
CA GLU A 199 1.45 -6.52 -8.92
C GLU A 199 2.92 -6.17 -8.69
N TYR A 200 3.74 -6.16 -9.74
CA TYR A 200 5.13 -5.72 -9.65
C TYR A 200 5.23 -4.26 -9.19
N CYS A 201 4.53 -3.33 -9.85
CA CYS A 201 4.57 -1.90 -9.52
C CYS A 201 4.14 -1.62 -8.06
N ILE A 202 3.14 -2.34 -7.56
CA ILE A 202 2.72 -2.23 -6.16
C ILE A 202 3.55 -3.11 -5.21
N GLY A 203 4.55 -3.84 -5.70
CA GLY A 203 5.48 -4.66 -4.90
C GLY A 203 4.84 -5.87 -4.25
N HIS A 204 3.95 -6.55 -4.93
CA HIS A 204 3.51 -7.87 -4.53
C HIS A 204 4.56 -8.92 -4.90
N SER A 205 4.62 -10.02 -4.12
CA SER A 205 5.52 -11.13 -4.42
C SER A 205 5.04 -11.87 -5.68
N MET A 206 5.89 -11.91 -6.70
CA MET A 206 5.58 -12.54 -7.98
C MET A 206 5.66 -14.07 -7.95
N LYS A 207 6.44 -14.65 -7.02
CA LYS A 207 6.78 -16.10 -7.03
C LYS A 207 5.80 -17.02 -6.31
N ASN A 208 4.87 -16.49 -5.51
CA ASN A 208 3.96 -17.37 -4.77
C ASN A 208 2.85 -17.89 -5.67
N ASN A 209 2.91 -19.19 -5.97
CA ASN A 209 1.88 -20.01 -6.62
C ASN A 209 1.62 -19.81 -8.13
N ARG A 210 2.52 -19.12 -8.86
CA ARG A 210 2.38 -18.99 -10.32
C ARG A 210 3.67 -19.42 -11.02
N PRO A 211 3.77 -20.63 -11.54
CA PRO A 211 4.98 -21.17 -12.23
C PRO A 211 5.46 -20.30 -13.38
N ILE A 212 4.57 -19.52 -14.01
CA ILE A 212 4.88 -18.64 -15.13
C ILE A 212 6.01 -17.65 -14.81
N PHE A 213 6.15 -17.20 -13.57
CA PHE A 213 7.24 -16.29 -13.19
C PHE A 213 8.64 -16.93 -13.15
N ASN A 214 8.74 -18.22 -13.36
CA ASN A 214 10.02 -18.87 -13.64
C ASN A 214 10.49 -18.60 -15.07
N TYR A 215 9.58 -18.18 -15.95
CA TYR A 215 9.83 -17.97 -17.38
C TYR A 215 9.75 -16.49 -17.80
N ILE A 216 9.07 -15.65 -17.01
CA ILE A 216 8.85 -14.24 -17.33
C ILE A 216 9.59 -13.37 -16.32
N LYS A 217 10.36 -12.40 -16.84
CA LYS A 217 10.99 -11.36 -16.03
C LYS A 217 10.32 -10.00 -16.31
N ILE A 218 9.78 -9.38 -15.30
CA ILE A 218 9.31 -8.00 -15.39
C ILE A 218 10.50 -7.08 -15.14
N MET A 219 10.77 -6.20 -16.08
CA MET A 219 11.89 -5.26 -16.04
C MET A 219 11.40 -3.84 -15.76
N GLN A 220 12.32 -2.93 -15.45
CA GLN A 220 12.06 -1.51 -15.20
C GLN A 220 11.22 -0.88 -16.31
N GLU A 221 11.53 -1.12 -17.58
CA GLU A 221 10.79 -0.58 -18.73
C GLU A 221 9.29 -0.96 -18.74
N HIS A 222 8.95 -2.14 -18.23
CA HIS A 222 7.56 -2.57 -18.11
C HIS A 222 6.85 -1.77 -17.00
N ALA A 223 7.54 -1.53 -15.88
CA ALA A 223 7.02 -0.71 -14.80
C ALA A 223 6.84 0.74 -15.26
N ASP A 224 7.82 1.31 -15.96
CA ASP A 224 7.76 2.69 -16.45
C ASP A 224 6.56 2.91 -17.39
N LYS A 225 6.26 1.94 -18.27
CA LYS A 225 5.06 1.97 -19.12
C LYS A 225 3.78 1.96 -18.28
N VAL A 226 3.72 1.16 -17.21
CA VAL A 226 2.56 1.13 -16.31
C VAL A 226 2.41 2.45 -15.58
N PHE A 227 3.49 2.96 -14.97
CA PHE A 227 3.47 4.24 -14.26
C PHE A 227 3.01 5.36 -15.20
N ARG A 228 3.56 5.45 -16.40
CA ARG A 228 3.19 6.51 -17.33
C ARG A 228 1.73 6.40 -17.77
N ALA A 229 1.28 5.22 -18.18
CA ALA A 229 -0.10 5.01 -18.59
C ALA A 229 -1.12 5.35 -17.48
N VAL A 230 -0.82 5.01 -16.23
CA VAL A 230 -1.69 5.32 -15.08
C VAL A 230 -1.67 6.82 -14.77
N LEU A 231 -0.51 7.47 -14.80
CA LEU A 231 -0.41 8.89 -14.43
C LEU A 231 -0.91 9.83 -15.55
N ASP A 232 -0.83 9.44 -16.81
CA ASP A 232 -1.37 10.22 -17.94
C ASP A 232 -2.87 10.45 -17.85
N GLN A 233 -3.61 9.61 -17.15
CA GLN A 233 -5.04 9.84 -16.88
C GLN A 233 -5.29 11.09 -16.02
N LEU A 234 -4.28 11.59 -15.32
CA LEU A 234 -4.39 12.78 -14.48
C LEU A 234 -4.08 14.08 -15.25
N LEU A 235 -3.62 13.98 -16.46
CA LEU A 235 -3.47 15.13 -17.35
C LEU A 235 -4.86 15.61 -17.84
#